data_02d9e5eb28e76a33934135fd67f30eef
#
_entry.id   02d9e5eb28e76a33934135fd67f30eef
#
_cell.length_a   1.000
_cell.length_b   1.000
_cell.length_c   1.000
_cell.angle_alpha   90.00
_cell.angle_beta   90.00
_cell.angle_gamma   90.00
#
_symmetry.space_group_name_H-M   'P 1'
#
loop_
_entity.id
_entity.type
_entity.pdbx_description
1 polymer ?
#
loop_
_entity_poly.entity_id
_entity_poly.type
_entity_poly.pdbx_seq_one_letter_code
_entity_poly.pdbx_strand_id
1 'polypeptide(L)'
;MSPSLPLEPIERASVDELRALQLQRLRWSLRHAYDNSPVYRRKFDEAGVHPDDFRNLSNLAKFPFTSKADLRDSYPFGMFAVPRDQVVRVHASSGTTGKPTVVGYTARDIDTWATVVARSIRAAGARRGDMVHVSYGYGLFTGGLGAHYGAEKLGLTVVPFGGGQTERQVQLIQDFKPDIIMVTPSYMLAIADEMQRQGLSATDCSLRIGIFGAEPWTNDMRRAIEQRVGIKIGRAHV
;
A
#
# COMPACT_ATOMS: atom_id res chain seq x y z
N MET A 1 -21.14 15.51 -13.22
CA MET A 1 -19.83 14.81 -13.10
C MET A 1 -18.99 15.55 -12.07
N SER A 2 -18.61 14.90 -10.97
CA SER A 2 -17.69 15.51 -10.00
C SER A 2 -16.35 15.79 -10.68
N PRO A 3 -15.72 16.96 -10.44
CA PRO A 3 -14.43 17.27 -11.06
C PRO A 3 -13.35 16.26 -10.60
N SER A 4 -12.45 15.92 -11.51
CA SER A 4 -11.29 15.11 -11.16
C SER A 4 -10.42 15.84 -10.14
N LEU A 5 -9.93 15.12 -9.15
CA LEU A 5 -9.03 15.68 -8.14
C LEU A 5 -7.72 16.16 -8.81
N PRO A 6 -7.23 17.36 -8.47
CA PRO A 6 -6.02 17.90 -9.08
C PRO A 6 -4.80 17.05 -8.72
N LEU A 7 -3.85 16.99 -9.66
CA LEU A 7 -2.55 16.37 -9.42
C LEU A 7 -1.73 17.25 -8.45
N GLU A 8 -1.00 16.60 -7.54
CA GLU A 8 -0.03 17.29 -6.70
C GLU A 8 1.18 17.76 -7.54
N PRO A 9 1.89 18.82 -7.11
CA PRO A 9 3.05 19.34 -7.87
C PRO A 9 4.07 18.26 -8.21
N ILE A 10 4.35 17.34 -7.28
CA ILE A 10 5.32 16.26 -7.47
C ILE A 10 4.93 15.28 -8.58
N GLU A 11 3.64 15.15 -8.89
CA GLU A 11 3.16 14.26 -9.95
C GLU A 11 3.29 14.88 -11.36
N ARG A 12 3.66 16.15 -11.41
CA ARG A 12 3.95 16.91 -12.64
C ARG A 12 5.42 17.28 -12.77
N ALA A 13 6.24 16.90 -11.79
CA ALA A 13 7.64 17.24 -11.76
C ALA A 13 8.39 16.58 -12.93
N SER A 14 9.37 17.29 -13.46
CA SER A 14 10.29 16.77 -14.46
C SER A 14 11.17 15.66 -13.87
N VAL A 15 11.80 14.87 -14.74
CA VAL A 15 12.74 13.83 -14.32
C VAL A 15 13.90 14.41 -13.52
N ASP A 16 14.38 15.61 -13.87
CA ASP A 16 15.49 16.23 -13.16
C ASP A 16 15.10 16.75 -11.77
N GLU A 17 13.90 17.32 -11.62
CA GLU A 17 13.32 17.66 -10.32
C GLU A 17 13.12 16.43 -9.44
N LEU A 18 12.62 15.31 -10.02
CA LEU A 18 12.48 14.05 -9.30
C LEU A 18 13.83 13.49 -8.84
N ARG A 19 14.87 13.53 -9.71
CA ARG A 19 16.22 13.08 -9.37
C ARG A 19 16.85 13.95 -8.28
N ALA A 20 16.67 15.26 -8.34
CA ALA A 20 17.13 16.17 -7.29
C ALA A 20 16.48 15.84 -5.94
N LEU A 21 15.16 15.65 -5.93
CA LEU A 21 14.42 15.25 -4.73
C LEU A 21 14.85 13.88 -4.20
N GLN A 22 15.05 12.90 -5.07
CA GLN A 22 15.54 11.57 -4.70
C GLN A 22 16.94 11.64 -4.07
N LEU A 23 17.84 12.43 -4.66
CA LEU A 23 19.19 12.63 -4.12
C LEU A 23 19.13 13.24 -2.71
N GLN A 24 18.33 14.28 -2.53
CA GLN A 24 18.15 14.94 -1.23
C GLN A 24 17.62 13.96 -0.17
N ARG A 25 16.57 13.21 -0.51
CA ARG A 25 15.92 12.25 0.42
C ARG A 25 16.84 11.08 0.75
N LEU A 26 17.58 10.54 -0.23
CA LEU A 26 18.51 9.45 0.01
C LEU A 26 19.69 9.86 0.88
N ARG A 27 20.23 11.07 0.71
CA ARG A 27 21.26 11.63 1.63
C ARG A 27 20.76 11.63 3.07
N TRP A 28 19.55 12.14 3.27
CA TRP A 28 18.94 12.13 4.60
C TRP A 28 18.70 10.69 5.12
N SER A 29 18.15 9.79 4.29
CA SER A 29 17.82 8.44 4.70
C SER A 29 19.07 7.63 5.08
N LEU A 30 20.14 7.71 4.28
CA LEU A 30 21.39 7.02 4.57
C LEU A 30 22.02 7.55 5.86
N ARG A 31 22.07 8.87 6.05
CA ARG A 31 22.56 9.50 7.27
C ARG A 31 21.71 9.07 8.48
N HIS A 32 20.40 9.18 8.37
CA HIS A 32 19.48 8.81 9.45
C HIS A 32 19.62 7.34 9.85
N ALA A 33 19.70 6.43 8.87
CA ALA A 33 19.88 5.01 9.12
C ALA A 33 21.23 4.72 9.81
N TYR A 34 22.31 5.35 9.35
CA TYR A 34 23.65 5.19 9.92
C TYR A 34 23.73 5.69 11.36
N ASP A 35 23.20 6.90 11.63
CA ASP A 35 23.30 7.53 12.93
C ASP A 35 22.41 6.87 13.98
N ASN A 36 21.25 6.32 13.60
CA ASN A 36 20.22 5.88 14.53
C ASN A 36 19.95 4.37 14.55
N SER A 37 20.48 3.58 13.60
CA SER A 37 20.31 2.13 13.61
C SER A 37 21.68 1.43 13.69
N PRO A 38 21.96 0.73 14.80
CA PRO A 38 23.21 -0.03 14.96
C PRO A 38 23.44 -1.06 13.84
N VAL A 39 22.37 -1.64 13.29
CA VAL A 39 22.44 -2.61 12.20
C VAL A 39 22.94 -1.97 10.92
N TYR A 40 22.39 -0.81 10.54
CA TYR A 40 22.83 -0.10 9.34
C TYR A 40 24.24 0.46 9.50
N ARG A 41 24.58 0.99 10.67
CA ARG A 41 25.94 1.47 10.95
C ARG A 41 26.95 0.34 10.72
N ARG A 42 26.76 -0.81 11.36
CA ARG A 42 27.63 -1.96 11.19
C ARG A 42 27.76 -2.38 9.72
N LYS A 43 26.64 -2.49 8.99
CA LYS A 43 26.66 -2.90 7.57
C LYS A 43 27.41 -1.91 6.69
N PHE A 44 27.30 -0.62 6.95
CA PHE A 44 28.03 0.41 6.19
C PHE A 44 29.53 0.37 6.52
N ASP A 45 29.87 0.23 7.79
CA ASP A 45 31.26 0.12 8.23
C ASP A 45 31.94 -1.14 7.66
N GLU A 46 31.25 -2.30 7.68
CA GLU A 46 31.73 -3.56 7.07
C GLU A 46 31.90 -3.45 5.54
N ALA A 47 31.06 -2.66 4.87
CA ALA A 47 31.17 -2.39 3.43
C ALA A 47 32.19 -1.28 3.11
N GLY A 48 32.81 -0.66 4.11
CA GLY A 48 33.74 0.45 3.93
C GLY A 48 33.13 1.70 3.31
N VAL A 49 31.82 1.97 3.59
CA VAL A 49 31.11 3.12 3.05
C VAL A 49 30.53 3.98 4.17
N HIS A 50 30.52 5.29 3.94
CA HIS A 50 29.94 6.25 4.85
C HIS A 50 28.84 7.06 4.13
N PRO A 51 27.78 7.56 4.81
CA PRO A 51 26.74 8.38 4.17
C PRO A 51 27.26 9.55 3.34
N ASP A 52 28.42 10.11 3.70
CA ASP A 52 29.06 11.21 2.95
C ASP A 52 29.64 10.79 1.60
N ASP A 53 29.80 9.50 1.35
CA ASP A 53 30.20 8.95 0.05
C ASP A 53 29.08 9.01 -0.98
N PHE A 54 27.84 9.25 -0.52
CA PHE A 54 26.67 9.39 -1.39
C PHE A 54 26.55 10.81 -1.96
N ARG A 55 27.23 11.07 -3.07
CA ARG A 55 27.26 12.37 -3.73
C ARG A 55 26.23 12.50 -4.86
N ASN A 56 25.91 11.39 -5.52
CA ASN A 56 24.95 11.29 -6.62
C ASN A 56 24.23 9.94 -6.59
N LEU A 57 23.15 9.79 -7.38
CA LEU A 57 22.32 8.57 -7.36
C LEU A 57 23.07 7.30 -7.74
N SER A 58 24.11 7.37 -8.60
CA SER A 58 24.89 6.19 -9.00
C SER A 58 25.75 5.64 -7.84
N ASN A 59 26.06 6.46 -6.85
CA ASN A 59 26.80 6.00 -5.66
C ASN A 59 25.99 5.06 -4.77
N LEU A 60 24.65 4.94 -4.97
CA LEU A 60 23.83 4.02 -4.20
C LEU A 60 24.27 2.56 -4.35
N ALA A 61 24.86 2.21 -5.49
CA ALA A 61 25.41 0.87 -5.74
C ALA A 61 26.58 0.47 -4.80
N LYS A 62 27.19 1.41 -4.09
CA LYS A 62 28.24 1.14 -3.10
C LYS A 62 27.68 0.68 -1.75
N PHE A 63 26.42 1.01 -1.46
CA PHE A 63 25.79 0.71 -0.18
C PHE A 63 25.23 -0.70 -0.13
N PRO A 64 25.37 -1.41 1.00
CA PRO A 64 24.90 -2.79 1.13
C PRO A 64 23.38 -2.87 1.10
N PHE A 65 22.88 -3.98 0.55
CA PHE A 65 21.45 -4.29 0.58
C PHE A 65 20.98 -4.68 1.98
N THR A 66 19.72 -4.42 2.27
CA THR A 66 18.99 -4.99 3.40
C THR A 66 18.28 -6.26 2.95
N SER A 67 18.51 -7.35 3.65
CA SER A 67 17.88 -8.63 3.38
C SER A 67 16.75 -8.93 4.38
N LYS A 68 15.92 -9.92 4.06
CA LYS A 68 14.90 -10.40 5.00
C LYS A 68 15.55 -11.04 6.26
N ALA A 69 16.77 -11.56 6.15
CA ALA A 69 17.52 -12.06 7.29
C ALA A 69 17.85 -10.94 8.27
N ASP A 70 18.34 -9.79 7.79
CA ASP A 70 18.65 -8.64 8.66
C ASP A 70 17.43 -8.25 9.53
N LEU A 71 16.23 -8.26 8.94
CA LEU A 71 15.00 -7.93 9.66
C LEU A 71 14.63 -8.99 10.72
N ARG A 72 14.86 -10.28 10.42
CA ARG A 72 14.59 -11.38 11.36
C ARG A 72 15.58 -11.43 12.52
N ASP A 73 16.86 -11.23 12.21
CA ASP A 73 17.94 -11.26 13.19
C ASP A 73 17.84 -10.08 14.17
N SER A 74 17.23 -8.99 13.70
CA SER A 74 16.97 -7.77 14.49
C SER A 74 15.58 -7.74 15.13
N TYR A 75 14.85 -8.85 15.11
CA TYR A 75 13.51 -8.94 15.70
C TYR A 75 13.53 -8.67 17.21
N PRO A 76 12.55 -7.95 17.80
CA PRO A 76 11.43 -7.32 17.08
C PRO A 76 11.72 -5.89 16.60
N PHE A 77 12.58 -5.10 17.23
CA PHE A 77 12.69 -3.64 17.04
C PHE A 77 14.13 -3.18 16.72
N GLY A 78 15.07 -4.10 16.51
CA GLY A 78 16.49 -3.77 16.34
C GLY A 78 16.81 -2.96 15.07
N MET A 79 15.87 -2.91 14.10
CA MET A 79 16.00 -2.09 12.88
C MET A 79 15.43 -0.67 13.02
N PHE A 80 14.78 -0.34 14.14
CA PHE A 80 14.19 0.99 14.31
C PHE A 80 15.30 2.05 14.37
N ALA A 81 15.10 3.12 13.60
CA ALA A 81 15.99 4.29 13.56
C ALA A 81 15.39 5.51 14.29
N VAL A 82 14.38 5.27 15.12
CA VAL A 82 13.77 6.27 16.01
C VAL A 82 13.53 5.65 17.39
N PRO A 83 13.49 6.42 18.47
CA PRO A 83 13.06 5.96 19.77
C PRO A 83 11.64 5.38 19.74
N ARG A 84 11.38 4.40 20.59
CA ARG A 84 10.11 3.67 20.59
C ARG A 84 8.88 4.54 20.87
N ASP A 85 9.03 5.59 21.63
CA ASP A 85 7.98 6.57 21.98
C ASP A 85 7.53 7.41 20.77
N GLN A 86 8.32 7.45 19.70
CA GLN A 86 7.94 8.07 18.42
C GLN A 86 7.20 7.12 17.47
N VAL A 87 7.16 5.82 17.79
CA VAL A 87 6.47 4.83 16.97
C VAL A 87 5.01 4.75 17.37
N VAL A 88 4.11 5.17 16.47
CA VAL A 88 2.66 5.20 16.71
C VAL A 88 1.96 3.94 16.20
N ARG A 89 2.62 3.12 15.38
CA ARG A 89 2.06 1.88 14.83
C ARG A 89 3.15 0.88 14.50
N VAL A 90 2.82 -0.40 14.67
CA VAL A 90 3.65 -1.53 14.28
C VAL A 90 2.87 -2.41 13.32
N HIS A 91 3.52 -2.82 12.23
CA HIS A 91 3.04 -3.85 11.33
C HIS A 91 4.04 -5.00 11.26
N ALA A 92 3.54 -6.17 10.87
CA ALA A 92 4.40 -7.34 10.70
C ALA A 92 3.90 -8.24 9.56
N SER A 93 4.82 -8.97 8.95
CA SER A 93 4.48 -10.05 8.04
C SER A 93 3.87 -11.25 8.80
N SER A 94 3.20 -12.16 8.09
CA SER A 94 2.56 -13.34 8.68
C SER A 94 3.53 -14.30 9.41
N GLY A 95 4.84 -14.21 9.10
CA GLY A 95 5.85 -15.04 9.77
C GLY A 95 5.77 -16.53 9.46
N THR A 96 5.11 -16.95 8.38
CA THR A 96 4.91 -18.37 7.99
C THR A 96 6.19 -19.18 7.90
N THR A 97 7.35 -18.55 7.71
CA THR A 97 8.67 -19.18 7.61
C THR A 97 9.56 -18.91 8.83
N GLY A 98 9.00 -18.58 10.00
CA GLY A 98 9.73 -18.28 11.23
C GLY A 98 9.30 -16.94 11.86
N LYS A 99 10.23 -16.19 12.47
CA LYS A 99 9.93 -14.89 13.06
C LYS A 99 9.39 -13.92 12.01
N PRO A 100 8.30 -13.16 12.31
CA PRO A 100 7.79 -12.16 11.40
C PRO A 100 8.81 -11.02 11.19
N THR A 101 8.73 -10.35 10.04
CA THR A 101 9.43 -9.09 9.85
C THR A 101 8.57 -7.98 10.42
N VAL A 102 9.14 -7.17 11.30
CA VAL A 102 8.43 -6.10 12.02
C VAL A 102 8.89 -4.75 11.50
N VAL A 103 7.94 -3.84 11.27
CA VAL A 103 8.20 -2.46 10.89
C VAL A 103 7.42 -1.51 11.79
N GLY A 104 8.09 -0.44 12.24
CA GLY A 104 7.48 0.63 13.02
C GLY A 104 7.23 1.86 12.15
N TYR A 105 6.16 2.55 12.42
CA TYR A 105 5.76 3.77 11.72
C TYR A 105 5.62 4.91 12.72
N THR A 106 6.26 6.04 12.42
CA THR A 106 5.97 7.31 13.08
C THR A 106 4.67 7.92 12.53
N ALA A 107 4.14 8.95 13.20
CA ALA A 107 2.99 9.69 12.69
C ALA A 107 3.25 10.27 11.28
N ARG A 108 4.48 10.72 11.01
CA ARG A 108 4.90 11.22 9.70
C ARG A 108 4.91 10.11 8.64
N ASP A 109 5.34 8.89 8.99
CA ASP A 109 5.32 7.75 8.07
C ASP A 109 3.88 7.38 7.70
N ILE A 110 2.96 7.38 8.68
CA ILE A 110 1.53 7.13 8.44
C ILE A 110 0.95 8.18 7.48
N ASP A 111 1.27 9.46 7.69
CA ASP A 111 0.80 10.53 6.80
C ASP A 111 1.36 10.40 5.37
N THR A 112 2.65 10.08 5.26
CA THR A 112 3.31 9.81 3.97
C THR A 112 2.65 8.63 3.27
N TRP A 113 2.43 7.54 3.99
CA TRP A 113 1.77 6.34 3.46
C TRP A 113 0.35 6.65 2.98
N ALA A 114 -0.46 7.31 3.80
CA ALA A 114 -1.80 7.76 3.40
C ALA A 114 -1.77 8.62 2.11
N THR A 115 -0.77 9.50 1.99
CA THR A 115 -0.61 10.36 0.80
C THR A 115 -0.32 9.54 -0.47
N VAL A 116 0.60 8.59 -0.42
CA VAL A 116 0.95 7.80 -1.62
C VAL A 116 -0.18 6.84 -2.00
N VAL A 117 -0.90 6.28 -1.03
CA VAL A 117 -2.09 5.45 -1.30
C VAL A 117 -3.22 6.29 -1.87
N ALA A 118 -3.46 7.50 -1.36
CA ALA A 118 -4.45 8.43 -1.94
C ALA A 118 -4.15 8.72 -3.41
N ARG A 119 -2.88 8.94 -3.79
CA ARG A 119 -2.47 9.11 -5.19
C ARG A 119 -2.80 7.88 -6.04
N SER A 120 -2.55 6.68 -5.51
CA SER A 120 -2.84 5.41 -6.21
C SER A 120 -4.34 5.24 -6.43
N ILE A 121 -5.17 5.52 -5.41
CA ILE A 121 -6.63 5.44 -5.50
C ILE A 121 -7.15 6.46 -6.52
N ARG A 122 -6.63 7.69 -6.52
CA ARG A 122 -6.99 8.71 -7.51
C ARG A 122 -6.58 8.30 -8.92
N ALA A 123 -5.37 7.74 -9.10
CA ALA A 123 -4.88 7.25 -10.39
C ALA A 123 -5.77 6.13 -10.97
N ALA A 124 -6.40 5.32 -10.11
CA ALA A 124 -7.39 4.33 -10.51
C ALA A 124 -8.72 4.96 -10.99
N GLY A 125 -8.93 6.26 -10.81
CA GLY A 125 -10.11 6.99 -11.27
C GLY A 125 -11.13 7.36 -10.20
N ALA A 126 -10.75 7.23 -8.92
CA ALA A 126 -11.57 7.66 -7.79
C ALA A 126 -11.82 9.17 -7.80
N ARG A 127 -12.97 9.58 -7.27
CA ARG A 127 -13.42 10.98 -7.18
C ARG A 127 -13.82 11.29 -5.75
N ARG A 128 -13.72 12.55 -5.39
CA ARG A 128 -14.21 12.99 -4.07
C ARG A 128 -15.69 12.67 -3.93
N GLY A 129 -16.07 12.10 -2.78
CA GLY A 129 -17.42 11.67 -2.49
C GLY A 129 -17.74 10.23 -2.91
N ASP A 130 -16.84 9.53 -3.62
CA ASP A 130 -16.98 8.09 -3.83
C ASP A 130 -16.92 7.33 -2.51
N MET A 131 -17.58 6.17 -2.48
CA MET A 131 -17.49 5.22 -1.36
C MET A 131 -16.60 4.04 -1.75
N VAL A 132 -15.68 3.68 -0.86
CA VAL A 132 -14.78 2.54 -1.06
C VAL A 132 -15.05 1.44 -0.05
N HIS A 133 -15.29 0.24 -0.55
CA HIS A 133 -15.40 -0.99 0.23
C HIS A 133 -14.02 -1.63 0.37
N VAL A 134 -13.48 -1.66 1.60
CA VAL A 134 -12.16 -2.22 1.87
C VAL A 134 -12.31 -3.65 2.38
N SER A 135 -11.95 -4.61 1.54
CA SER A 135 -11.98 -6.05 1.82
C SER A 135 -10.60 -6.65 2.12
N TYR A 136 -9.62 -5.83 2.46
CA TYR A 136 -8.33 -6.27 3.01
C TYR A 136 -8.40 -6.41 4.52
N GLY A 137 -7.68 -7.39 5.08
CA GLY A 137 -7.62 -7.57 6.53
C GLY A 137 -7.06 -6.35 7.28
N TYR A 138 -7.72 -6.01 8.39
CA TYR A 138 -7.31 -4.99 9.34
C TYR A 138 -6.55 -5.66 10.50
N GLY A 139 -5.25 -5.72 10.43
CA GLY A 139 -4.44 -6.35 11.46
C GLY A 139 -2.98 -5.96 11.31
N LEU A 140 -2.07 -6.87 11.67
CA LEU A 140 -0.63 -6.63 11.52
C LEU A 140 -0.20 -6.46 10.06
N PHE A 141 -0.96 -7.01 9.10
CA PHE A 141 -0.73 -6.79 7.67
C PHE A 141 -1.11 -5.36 7.27
N THR A 142 -0.38 -4.81 6.32
CA THR A 142 -0.47 -3.38 5.97
C THR A 142 -1.69 -3.01 5.11
N GLY A 143 -2.29 -3.98 4.38
CA GLY A 143 -3.24 -3.71 3.30
C GLY A 143 -4.48 -2.93 3.71
N GLY A 144 -5.24 -3.39 4.71
CA GLY A 144 -6.49 -2.77 5.15
C GLY A 144 -6.31 -1.32 5.62
N LEU A 145 -5.37 -1.10 6.55
CA LEU A 145 -5.12 0.23 7.10
C LEU A 145 -4.53 1.19 6.07
N GLY A 146 -3.67 0.71 5.15
CA GLY A 146 -3.15 1.54 4.06
C GLY A 146 -4.26 2.04 3.15
N ALA A 147 -5.14 1.13 2.71
CA ALA A 147 -6.31 1.45 1.90
C ALA A 147 -7.22 2.47 2.60
N HIS A 148 -7.53 2.21 3.86
CA HIS A 148 -8.41 3.04 4.70
C HIS A 148 -7.90 4.49 4.80
N TYR A 149 -6.70 4.70 5.35
CA TYR A 149 -6.17 6.06 5.53
C TYR A 149 -5.93 6.80 4.21
N GLY A 150 -5.54 6.07 3.15
CA GLY A 150 -5.40 6.67 1.82
C GLY A 150 -6.73 7.14 1.24
N ALA A 151 -7.79 6.36 1.41
CA ALA A 151 -9.13 6.71 0.95
C ALA A 151 -9.69 7.91 1.73
N GLU A 152 -9.59 7.91 3.06
CA GLU A 152 -10.01 9.06 3.90
C GLU A 152 -9.24 10.33 3.53
N LYS A 153 -7.93 10.24 3.32
CA LYS A 153 -7.10 11.38 2.91
C LYS A 153 -7.51 11.94 1.56
N LEU A 154 -8.02 11.11 0.66
CA LEU A 154 -8.56 11.52 -0.63
C LEU A 154 -9.97 12.13 -0.52
N GLY A 155 -10.62 12.02 0.63
CA GLY A 155 -11.99 12.50 0.87
C GLY A 155 -13.07 11.52 0.40
N LEU A 156 -12.77 10.22 0.45
CA LEU A 156 -13.73 9.15 0.18
C LEU A 156 -14.41 8.70 1.48
N THR A 157 -15.61 8.11 1.33
CA THR A 157 -16.26 7.38 2.42
C THR A 157 -15.74 5.95 2.45
N VAL A 158 -15.24 5.48 3.59
CA VAL A 158 -14.70 4.13 3.74
C VAL A 158 -15.71 3.19 4.41
N VAL A 159 -15.92 2.02 3.81
CA VAL A 159 -16.58 0.87 4.44
C VAL A 159 -15.46 -0.09 4.91
N PRO A 160 -15.08 -0.08 6.20
CA PRO A 160 -13.91 -0.79 6.70
C PRO A 160 -14.28 -2.22 7.12
N PHE A 161 -14.72 -3.04 6.18
CA PHE A 161 -15.26 -4.36 6.49
C PHE A 161 -14.16 -5.41 6.79
N GLY A 162 -13.08 -5.39 6.02
CA GLY A 162 -12.03 -6.41 6.13
C GLY A 162 -12.26 -7.62 5.24
N GLY A 163 -11.45 -8.67 5.42
CA GLY A 163 -11.57 -9.90 4.65
C GLY A 163 -12.54 -10.92 5.26
N GLY A 164 -12.99 -11.86 4.47
CA GLY A 164 -13.90 -12.95 4.88
C GLY A 164 -15.38 -12.59 4.86
N GLN A 165 -16.23 -13.48 5.36
CA GLN A 165 -17.69 -13.32 5.46
C GLN A 165 -18.34 -12.94 4.11
N THR A 166 -18.13 -13.72 3.06
CA THR A 166 -18.44 -13.40 1.67
C THR A 166 -19.91 -13.01 1.44
N GLU A 167 -20.85 -13.70 2.07
CA GLU A 167 -22.29 -13.34 2.02
C GLU A 167 -22.52 -11.92 2.55
N ARG A 168 -21.87 -11.57 3.65
CA ARG A 168 -21.98 -10.23 4.25
C ARG A 168 -21.33 -9.15 3.38
N GLN A 169 -20.23 -9.48 2.68
CA GLN A 169 -19.61 -8.58 1.69
C GLN A 169 -20.64 -8.22 0.61
N VAL A 170 -21.29 -9.23 0.01
CA VAL A 170 -22.29 -9.02 -1.04
C VAL A 170 -23.46 -8.21 -0.52
N GLN A 171 -23.98 -8.53 0.68
CA GLN A 171 -25.04 -7.76 1.30
C GLN A 171 -24.69 -6.26 1.43
N LEU A 172 -23.49 -5.96 1.97
CA LEU A 172 -23.09 -4.56 2.16
C LEU A 172 -22.82 -3.84 0.83
N ILE A 173 -22.35 -4.54 -0.20
CA ILE A 173 -22.22 -3.99 -1.55
C ILE A 173 -23.61 -3.61 -2.09
N GLN A 174 -24.66 -4.40 -1.84
CA GLN A 174 -26.01 -4.12 -2.26
C GLN A 174 -26.64 -2.98 -1.44
N ASP A 175 -26.44 -2.98 -0.13
CA ASP A 175 -27.05 -2.01 0.78
C ASP A 175 -26.41 -0.60 0.67
N PHE A 176 -25.08 -0.54 0.66
CA PHE A 176 -24.32 0.71 0.70
C PHE A 176 -23.95 1.25 -0.69
N LYS A 177 -24.02 0.39 -1.71
CA LYS A 177 -23.72 0.74 -3.10
C LYS A 177 -22.40 1.47 -3.28
N PRO A 178 -21.27 0.90 -2.80
CA PRO A 178 -19.96 1.51 -2.95
C PRO A 178 -19.56 1.62 -4.43
N ASP A 179 -18.76 2.64 -4.75
CA ASP A 179 -18.23 2.89 -6.09
C ASP A 179 -16.97 2.07 -6.38
N ILE A 180 -16.19 1.79 -5.33
CA ILE A 180 -14.84 1.24 -5.40
C ILE A 180 -14.73 0.06 -4.45
N ILE A 181 -14.03 -0.99 -4.90
CA ILE A 181 -13.62 -2.09 -4.01
C ILE A 181 -12.10 -2.23 -4.01
N MET A 182 -11.51 -2.45 -2.82
CA MET A 182 -10.10 -2.78 -2.64
C MET A 182 -10.01 -4.17 -2.00
N VAL A 183 -9.47 -5.14 -2.75
CA VAL A 183 -9.54 -6.56 -2.40
C VAL A 183 -8.45 -7.35 -3.13
N THR A 184 -8.12 -8.58 -2.71
CA THR A 184 -7.28 -9.48 -3.50
C THR A 184 -8.04 -10.03 -4.71
N PRO A 185 -7.37 -10.29 -5.85
CA PRO A 185 -8.04 -10.80 -7.05
C PRO A 185 -8.82 -12.10 -6.82
N SER A 186 -8.22 -13.06 -6.12
CA SER A 186 -8.88 -14.33 -5.82
C SER A 186 -10.13 -14.16 -4.95
N TYR A 187 -10.08 -13.27 -3.98
CA TYR A 187 -11.22 -13.00 -3.13
C TYR A 187 -12.34 -12.23 -3.86
N MET A 188 -12.00 -11.40 -4.84
CA MET A 188 -13.02 -10.79 -5.71
C MET A 188 -13.78 -11.83 -6.52
N LEU A 189 -13.11 -12.89 -7.00
CA LEU A 189 -13.78 -14.00 -7.68
C LEU A 189 -14.75 -14.72 -6.72
N ALA A 190 -14.35 -14.95 -5.46
CA ALA A 190 -15.24 -15.53 -4.46
C ALA A 190 -16.48 -14.65 -4.17
N ILE A 191 -16.30 -13.32 -4.13
CA ILE A 191 -17.43 -12.38 -4.02
C ILE A 191 -18.33 -12.48 -5.26
N ALA A 192 -17.76 -12.58 -6.46
CA ALA A 192 -18.52 -12.73 -7.70
C ALA A 192 -19.27 -14.06 -7.77
N ASP A 193 -18.68 -15.17 -7.26
CA ASP A 193 -19.38 -16.46 -7.12
C ASP A 193 -20.59 -16.33 -6.20
N GLU A 194 -20.43 -15.66 -5.08
CA GLU A 194 -21.50 -15.43 -4.12
C GLU A 194 -22.61 -14.53 -4.69
N MET A 195 -22.26 -13.47 -5.42
CA MET A 195 -23.24 -12.62 -6.13
C MET A 195 -24.08 -13.49 -7.09
N GLN A 196 -23.43 -14.35 -7.88
CA GLN A 196 -24.11 -15.25 -8.81
C GLN A 196 -25.02 -16.25 -8.06
N ARG A 197 -24.57 -16.80 -6.93
CA ARG A 197 -25.37 -17.70 -6.07
C ARG A 197 -26.63 -17.03 -5.56
N GLN A 198 -26.60 -15.72 -5.30
CA GLN A 198 -27.73 -14.91 -4.89
C GLN A 198 -28.58 -14.42 -6.07
N GLY A 199 -28.27 -14.80 -7.30
CA GLY A 199 -28.98 -14.38 -8.49
C GLY A 199 -28.67 -12.95 -8.95
N LEU A 200 -27.60 -12.35 -8.44
CA LEU A 200 -27.15 -11.01 -8.81
C LEU A 200 -26.22 -11.06 -10.04
N SER A 201 -26.35 -10.08 -10.89
CA SER A 201 -25.55 -9.90 -12.10
C SER A 201 -24.67 -8.64 -12.03
N ALA A 202 -23.83 -8.44 -13.03
CA ALA A 202 -23.00 -7.24 -13.13
C ALA A 202 -23.82 -5.92 -13.14
N THR A 203 -25.06 -5.95 -13.65
CA THR A 203 -25.96 -4.78 -13.67
C THR A 203 -26.53 -4.42 -12.31
N ASP A 204 -26.52 -5.36 -11.36
CA ASP A 204 -26.97 -5.16 -10.00
C ASP A 204 -25.86 -4.62 -9.08
N CYS A 205 -24.63 -4.53 -9.62
CA CYS A 205 -23.45 -4.11 -8.87
C CYS A 205 -23.18 -2.62 -9.08
N SER A 206 -23.03 -1.87 -7.98
CA SER A 206 -22.68 -0.45 -8.00
C SER A 206 -21.20 -0.17 -8.24
N LEU A 207 -20.34 -1.18 -8.08
CA LEU A 207 -18.91 -1.06 -8.20
C LEU A 207 -18.51 -0.67 -9.61
N ARG A 208 -17.73 0.38 -9.77
CA ARG A 208 -17.20 0.85 -11.07
C ARG A 208 -15.68 0.74 -11.17
N ILE A 209 -14.98 0.67 -10.03
CA ILE A 209 -13.53 0.56 -9.95
C ILE A 209 -13.14 -0.58 -9.00
N GLY A 210 -12.25 -1.45 -9.45
CA GLY A 210 -11.55 -2.42 -8.63
C GLY A 210 -10.08 -2.08 -8.50
N ILE A 211 -9.54 -2.08 -7.29
CA ILE A 211 -8.11 -1.91 -7.00
C ILE A 211 -7.63 -3.21 -6.34
N PHE A 212 -6.87 -3.98 -7.08
CA PHE A 212 -6.45 -5.33 -6.70
C PHE A 212 -4.95 -5.41 -6.49
N GLY A 213 -4.54 -6.25 -5.54
CA GLY A 213 -3.14 -6.48 -5.22
C GLY A 213 -2.95 -7.55 -4.16
N ALA A 214 -1.75 -7.60 -3.59
CA ALA A 214 -1.31 -8.52 -2.54
C ALA A 214 -1.10 -9.98 -2.97
N GLU A 215 -1.40 -10.34 -4.21
CA GLU A 215 -1.12 -11.67 -4.77
C GLU A 215 -0.87 -11.58 -6.29
N PRO A 216 -0.11 -12.53 -6.88
CA PRO A 216 0.00 -12.68 -8.33
C PRO A 216 -1.34 -13.04 -8.96
N TRP A 217 -1.63 -12.51 -10.14
CA TRP A 217 -2.85 -12.82 -10.87
C TRP A 217 -2.65 -12.70 -12.39
N THR A 218 -3.53 -13.38 -13.13
CA THR A 218 -3.41 -13.51 -14.57
C THR A 218 -4.36 -12.57 -15.32
N ASN A 219 -4.10 -12.36 -16.61
CA ASN A 219 -5.02 -11.63 -17.47
C ASN A 219 -6.38 -12.34 -17.60
N ASP A 220 -6.43 -13.67 -17.44
CA ASP A 220 -7.69 -14.42 -17.47
C ASP A 220 -8.53 -14.12 -16.23
N MET A 221 -7.92 -14.11 -15.05
CA MET A 221 -8.60 -13.67 -13.82
C MET A 221 -9.12 -12.24 -13.96
N ARG A 222 -8.32 -11.36 -14.52
CA ARG A 222 -8.73 -9.98 -14.80
C ARG A 222 -9.99 -9.93 -15.65
N ARG A 223 -9.97 -10.61 -16.80
CA ARG A 223 -11.13 -10.67 -17.71
C ARG A 223 -12.37 -11.25 -17.04
N ALA A 224 -12.19 -12.33 -16.26
CA ALA A 224 -13.30 -12.95 -15.54
C ALA A 224 -13.93 -11.99 -14.53
N ILE A 225 -13.14 -11.25 -13.77
CA ILE A 225 -13.63 -10.25 -12.81
C ILE A 225 -14.37 -9.11 -13.55
N GLU A 226 -13.75 -8.54 -14.59
CA GLU A 226 -14.34 -7.43 -15.36
C GLU A 226 -15.70 -7.84 -15.98
N GLN A 227 -15.80 -9.05 -16.51
CA GLN A 227 -17.05 -9.55 -17.10
C GLN A 227 -18.14 -9.86 -16.08
N ARG A 228 -17.77 -10.45 -14.95
CA ARG A 228 -18.76 -10.94 -13.95
C ARG A 228 -19.28 -9.83 -13.04
N VAL A 229 -18.50 -8.79 -12.82
CA VAL A 229 -18.80 -7.69 -11.88
C VAL A 229 -19.09 -6.36 -12.61
N GLY A 230 -18.68 -6.23 -13.88
CA GLY A 230 -18.89 -5.02 -14.67
C GLY A 230 -17.97 -3.85 -14.31
N ILE A 231 -16.87 -4.11 -13.59
CA ILE A 231 -15.95 -3.09 -13.10
C ILE A 231 -14.81 -2.82 -14.07
N LYS A 232 -14.25 -1.58 -13.98
CA LYS A 232 -12.92 -1.28 -14.52
C LYS A 232 -11.87 -1.55 -13.46
N ILE A 233 -10.85 -2.30 -13.81
CA ILE A 233 -9.72 -2.53 -12.93
C ILE A 233 -8.73 -1.39 -13.12
N GLY A 234 -8.55 -0.60 -12.06
CA GLY A 234 -7.50 0.40 -12.00
C GLY A 234 -6.14 -0.29 -12.06
N ARG A 235 -5.30 0.11 -13.02
CA ARG A 235 -3.94 -0.41 -13.13
C ARG A 235 -3.07 0.19 -12.02
N ALA A 236 -2.97 -0.47 -10.88
CA ALA A 236 -1.76 -0.37 -10.10
C ALA A 236 -0.75 -1.32 -10.78
N HIS A 237 0.19 -0.77 -11.52
CA HIS A 237 1.34 -1.55 -11.95
C HIS A 237 2.23 -1.75 -10.73
N VAL A 238 2.30 -2.98 -10.24
CA VAL A 238 3.41 -3.48 -9.44
C VAL A 238 4.45 -4.02 -10.39
#